data_0f1eb2028d438eb41ef2d67477d8580d
#
_entry.id   0f1eb2028d438eb41ef2d67477d8580d
#
_cell.length_a   1.000
_cell.length_b   1.000
_cell.length_c   1.000
_cell.angle_alpha   90.00
_cell.angle_beta   90.00
_cell.angle_gamma   90.00
#
_symmetry.space_group_name_H-M   'P 1'
#
loop_
_entity.id
_entity.type
_entity.pdbx_description
1 polymer ?
#
loop_
_entity_poly.entity_id
_entity_poly.type
_entity_poly.pdbx_seq_one_letter_code
_entity_poly.pdbx_strand_id
1 'polypeptide(L)'
;FLADAAKHRVRVWQLDFVGAFLQSRVRSRVFVRLPIVYAELFPEYKEYCGRPLRLIKSMYGMTLSGKYWFEELRDYLFEEGFIQSKVAPCIFYKTLANGDRITLLDYVDDMLYYGSSEECLKEFRQKLASRFDLQEMGQVHWYLSTRIHQDKDYNVTMDQSRYCRSIVKRFLDTAGCKKSEKVHYTPLPTDFE
;
A
#
# COMPACT_ATOMS: atom_id res chain seq x y z
N PHE A 1 -13.86 -0.34 5.38
CA PHE A 1 -13.04 -1.54 5.57
C PHE A 1 -12.85 -1.85 7.05
N LEU A 2 -12.17 -1.00 7.85
CA LEU A 2 -11.91 -1.26 9.28
C LEU A 2 -13.20 -1.38 10.12
N ALA A 3 -14.19 -0.52 9.86
CA ALA A 3 -15.49 -0.60 10.52
C ALA A 3 -16.25 -1.90 10.18
N ASP A 4 -16.09 -2.39 8.94
CA ASP A 4 -16.68 -3.66 8.53
C ASP A 4 -15.99 -4.84 9.22
N ALA A 5 -14.66 -4.82 9.34
CA ALA A 5 -13.91 -5.82 10.10
C ALA A 5 -14.32 -5.86 11.58
N ALA A 6 -14.48 -4.68 12.22
CA ALA A 6 -14.94 -4.58 13.59
C ALA A 6 -16.37 -5.12 13.76
N LYS A 7 -17.28 -4.77 12.86
CA LYS A 7 -18.67 -5.27 12.83
C LYS A 7 -18.74 -6.79 12.73
N HIS A 8 -17.88 -7.41 11.92
CA HIS A 8 -17.84 -8.87 11.77
C HIS A 8 -16.95 -9.57 12.80
N ARG A 9 -16.34 -8.81 13.74
CA ARG A 9 -15.48 -9.32 14.81
C ARG A 9 -14.32 -10.17 14.25
N VAL A 10 -13.64 -9.67 13.23
CA VAL A 10 -12.47 -10.33 12.60
C VAL A 10 -11.21 -9.50 12.76
N ARG A 11 -10.05 -10.17 12.81
CA ARG A 11 -8.75 -9.52 12.86
C ARG A 11 -8.35 -9.00 11.47
N VAL A 12 -7.73 -7.83 11.46
CA VAL A 12 -7.17 -7.23 10.24
C VAL A 12 -5.68 -7.51 10.17
N TRP A 13 -5.26 -8.06 9.05
CA TRP A 13 -3.90 -8.43 8.73
C TRP A 13 -3.32 -7.50 7.69
N GLN A 14 -2.00 -7.43 7.62
CA GLN A 14 -1.27 -6.60 6.67
C GLN A 14 -0.20 -7.42 5.96
N LEU A 15 -0.01 -7.15 4.69
CA LEU A 15 1.13 -7.58 3.91
C LEU A 15 1.68 -6.40 3.09
N ASP A 16 2.94 -6.52 2.68
CA ASP A 16 3.67 -5.56 1.87
C ASP A 16 4.21 -6.26 0.62
N PHE A 17 4.03 -5.67 -0.56
CA PHE A 17 4.58 -6.20 -1.80
C PHE A 17 5.99 -5.69 -2.02
N VAL A 18 6.96 -6.59 -2.07
CA VAL A 18 8.37 -6.25 -2.23
C VAL A 18 8.63 -5.65 -3.62
N GLY A 19 8.81 -4.33 -3.65
CA GLY A 19 9.04 -3.63 -4.92
C GLY A 19 7.89 -3.78 -5.91
N ALA A 20 6.66 -3.51 -5.50
CA ALA A 20 5.42 -3.72 -6.24
C ALA A 20 5.50 -3.32 -7.72
N PHE A 21 6.02 -2.13 -8.03
CA PHE A 21 6.14 -1.69 -9.43
C PHE A 21 7.03 -2.62 -10.27
N LEU A 22 8.10 -3.17 -9.69
CA LEU A 22 9.03 -4.07 -10.39
C LEU A 22 8.40 -5.43 -10.71
N GLN A 23 7.27 -5.75 -10.12
CA GLN A 23 6.54 -6.98 -10.36
C GLN A 23 5.53 -6.86 -11.51
N SER A 24 5.13 -5.64 -11.89
CA SER A 24 4.15 -5.42 -12.97
C SER A 24 4.80 -5.29 -14.34
N ARG A 25 4.08 -5.72 -15.39
CA ARG A 25 4.52 -5.61 -16.78
C ARG A 25 4.18 -4.25 -17.37
N VAL A 26 5.10 -3.70 -18.16
CA VAL A 26 4.85 -2.50 -18.95
C VAL A 26 3.97 -2.85 -20.14
N ARG A 27 2.78 -2.27 -20.22
CA ARG A 27 1.78 -2.54 -21.28
C ARG A 27 1.95 -1.66 -22.52
N SER A 28 2.82 -0.64 -22.47
CA SER A 28 3.15 0.24 -23.60
C SER A 28 4.61 0.06 -24.05
N ARG A 29 4.96 0.65 -25.19
CA ARG A 29 6.36 0.65 -25.68
C ARG A 29 7.15 1.75 -24.99
N VAL A 30 7.87 1.41 -23.93
CA VAL A 30 8.76 2.31 -23.20
C VAL A 30 10.19 1.85 -23.40
N PHE A 31 11.07 2.79 -23.70
CA PHE A 31 12.49 2.55 -23.88
C PHE A 31 13.27 3.36 -22.85
N VAL A 32 14.33 2.76 -22.32
CA VAL A 32 15.28 3.38 -21.40
C VAL A 32 16.69 3.26 -21.98
N ARG A 33 17.59 4.13 -21.56
CA ARG A 33 19.01 4.02 -21.88
C ARG A 33 19.78 3.79 -20.60
N LEU A 34 20.62 2.76 -20.58
CA LEU A 34 21.53 2.56 -19.47
C LEU A 34 22.58 3.67 -19.50
N PRO A 35 22.82 4.35 -18.35
CA PRO A 35 23.90 5.34 -18.25
C PRO A 35 25.27 4.68 -18.54
N ILE A 36 26.23 5.43 -19.10
CA ILE A 36 27.58 4.92 -19.40
C ILE A 36 28.28 4.45 -18.12
N VAL A 37 28.05 5.14 -16.98
CA VAL A 37 28.59 4.77 -15.68
C VAL A 37 28.13 3.36 -15.21
N TYR A 38 27.04 2.85 -15.77
CA TYR A 38 26.57 1.49 -15.46
C TYR A 38 27.58 0.42 -15.92
N ALA A 39 28.31 0.68 -17.02
CA ALA A 39 29.35 -0.21 -17.51
C ALA A 39 30.61 -0.27 -16.60
N GLU A 40 30.80 0.72 -15.74
CA GLU A 40 31.88 0.73 -14.74
C GLU A 40 31.57 -0.21 -13.56
N LEU A 41 30.28 -0.26 -13.19
CA LEU A 41 29.80 -1.12 -12.09
C LEU A 41 29.52 -2.55 -12.55
N PHE A 42 29.09 -2.71 -13.80
CA PHE A 42 28.66 -3.97 -14.40
C PHE A 42 29.26 -4.09 -15.83
N PRO A 43 30.55 -4.47 -15.97
CA PRO A 43 31.27 -4.52 -17.27
C PRO A 43 30.58 -5.42 -18.30
N GLU A 44 29.87 -6.45 -17.87
CA GLU A 44 29.16 -7.39 -18.75
C GLU A 44 27.99 -6.74 -19.51
N TYR A 45 27.49 -5.58 -19.06
CA TYR A 45 26.44 -4.83 -19.76
C TYR A 45 26.94 -3.65 -20.57
N LYS A 46 28.26 -3.49 -20.74
CA LYS A 46 28.88 -2.38 -21.46
C LYS A 46 28.33 -2.18 -22.87
N GLU A 47 28.06 -3.26 -23.59
CA GLU A 47 27.52 -3.20 -24.96
C GLU A 47 26.11 -2.60 -25.03
N TYR A 48 25.33 -2.64 -23.93
CA TYR A 48 23.98 -2.10 -23.86
C TYR A 48 23.94 -0.64 -23.43
N CYS A 49 25.03 -0.09 -22.91
CA CYS A 49 25.09 1.29 -22.46
C CYS A 49 24.89 2.27 -23.62
N GLY A 50 24.02 3.27 -23.40
CA GLY A 50 23.68 4.27 -24.43
C GLY A 50 22.69 3.77 -25.50
N ARG A 51 22.42 2.48 -25.61
CA ARG A 51 21.41 1.94 -26.53
C ARG A 51 20.01 2.03 -25.95
N PRO A 52 18.96 2.23 -26.77
CA PRO A 52 17.57 2.14 -26.31
C PRO A 52 17.20 0.68 -26.00
N LEU A 53 16.90 0.40 -24.73
CA LEU A 53 16.45 -0.91 -24.28
C LEU A 53 14.95 -0.85 -23.99
N ARG A 54 14.20 -1.84 -24.47
CA ARG A 54 12.78 -1.92 -24.19
C ARG A 54 12.55 -2.34 -22.73
N LEU A 55 11.78 -1.54 -22.01
CA LEU A 55 11.41 -1.86 -20.65
C LEU A 55 10.27 -2.90 -20.66
N ILE A 56 10.46 -4.01 -19.96
CA ILE A 56 9.50 -5.11 -19.86
C ILE A 56 8.68 -5.02 -18.57
N LYS A 57 9.36 -4.68 -17.46
CA LYS A 57 8.75 -4.46 -16.14
C LYS A 57 8.75 -2.98 -15.80
N SER A 58 7.77 -2.55 -15.01
CA SER A 58 7.69 -1.18 -14.51
C SER A 58 8.87 -0.87 -13.58
N MET A 59 9.13 0.40 -13.38
CA MET A 59 10.18 0.86 -12.47
C MET A 59 9.73 2.13 -11.73
N TYR A 60 10.37 2.40 -10.62
CA TYR A 60 10.14 3.64 -9.88
C TYR A 60 10.51 4.86 -10.74
N GLY A 61 9.73 5.93 -10.63
CA GLY A 61 9.89 7.15 -11.42
C GLY A 61 9.11 7.19 -12.74
N MET A 62 8.52 6.08 -13.20
CA MET A 62 7.61 6.12 -14.35
C MET A 62 6.21 6.56 -13.93
N THR A 63 5.61 7.48 -14.67
CA THR A 63 4.25 8.01 -14.41
C THR A 63 3.17 6.90 -14.38
N LEU A 64 3.34 5.84 -15.17
CA LEU A 64 2.34 4.79 -15.33
C LEU A 64 2.59 3.56 -14.45
N SER A 65 3.67 3.52 -13.66
CA SER A 65 4.00 2.32 -12.86
C SER A 65 2.89 1.94 -11.88
N GLY A 66 2.33 2.92 -11.17
CA GLY A 66 1.22 2.66 -10.25
C GLY A 66 -0.02 2.10 -10.96
N LYS A 67 -0.32 2.59 -12.18
CA LYS A 67 -1.41 2.05 -12.99
C LYS A 67 -1.14 0.60 -13.40
N TYR A 68 0.06 0.30 -13.91
CA TYR A 68 0.40 -1.05 -14.36
C TYR A 68 0.41 -2.05 -13.20
N TRP A 69 0.92 -1.64 -12.03
CA TRP A 69 0.86 -2.45 -10.84
C TRP A 69 -0.57 -2.75 -10.40
N PHE A 70 -1.40 -1.71 -10.27
CA PHE A 70 -2.81 -1.89 -9.90
C PHE A 70 -3.56 -2.80 -10.89
N GLU A 71 -3.33 -2.64 -12.20
CA GLU A 71 -3.93 -3.50 -13.22
C GLU A 71 -3.44 -4.95 -13.12
N GLU A 72 -2.16 -5.19 -12.85
CA GLU A 72 -1.59 -6.53 -12.70
C GLU A 72 -2.18 -7.25 -11.48
N LEU A 73 -2.26 -6.56 -10.33
CA LEU A 73 -2.84 -7.11 -9.11
C LEU A 73 -4.35 -7.34 -9.26
N ARG A 74 -5.07 -6.36 -9.82
CA ARG A 74 -6.51 -6.46 -10.06
C ARG A 74 -6.85 -7.63 -10.98
N ASP A 75 -6.13 -7.78 -12.09
CA ASP A 75 -6.37 -8.83 -13.07
C ASP A 75 -6.16 -10.21 -12.41
N TYR A 76 -5.09 -10.37 -11.61
CA TYR A 76 -4.87 -11.58 -10.80
C TYR A 76 -6.00 -11.83 -9.79
N LEU A 77 -6.46 -10.80 -9.08
CA LEU A 77 -7.56 -10.95 -8.13
C LEU A 77 -8.86 -11.37 -8.83
N PHE A 78 -9.12 -10.88 -10.04
CA PHE A 78 -10.26 -11.33 -10.84
C PHE A 78 -10.14 -12.78 -11.27
N GLU A 79 -8.95 -13.24 -11.69
CA GLU A 79 -8.67 -14.65 -11.99
C GLU A 79 -8.92 -15.54 -10.77
N GLU A 80 -8.57 -15.07 -9.56
CA GLU A 80 -8.86 -15.76 -8.31
C GLU A 80 -10.33 -15.65 -7.84
N GLY A 81 -11.18 -14.97 -8.61
CA GLY A 81 -12.63 -14.85 -8.35
C GLY A 81 -13.01 -13.76 -7.33
N PHE A 82 -12.14 -12.78 -7.09
CA PHE A 82 -12.50 -11.59 -6.33
C PHE A 82 -13.36 -10.64 -7.16
N ILE A 83 -14.21 -9.89 -6.48
CA ILE A 83 -15.05 -8.85 -7.04
C ILE A 83 -14.56 -7.50 -6.54
N GLN A 84 -14.34 -6.56 -7.44
CA GLN A 84 -13.96 -5.19 -7.09
C GLN A 84 -15.19 -4.40 -6.64
N SER A 85 -15.05 -3.63 -5.58
CA SER A 85 -16.11 -2.75 -5.09
C SER A 85 -16.37 -1.60 -6.07
N LYS A 86 -17.64 -1.36 -6.37
CA LYS A 86 -18.07 -0.24 -7.24
C LYS A 86 -17.92 1.13 -6.55
N VAL A 87 -17.94 1.16 -5.23
CA VAL A 87 -17.87 2.41 -4.44
C VAL A 87 -16.43 2.78 -4.10
N ALA A 88 -15.59 1.77 -3.82
CA ALA A 88 -14.19 1.96 -3.46
C ALA A 88 -13.31 0.99 -4.28
N PRO A 89 -12.76 1.43 -5.43
CA PRO A 89 -12.04 0.56 -6.36
C PRO A 89 -10.80 -0.17 -5.78
N CYS A 90 -10.28 0.30 -4.65
CA CYS A 90 -9.18 -0.37 -3.93
C CYS A 90 -9.66 -1.48 -2.99
N ILE A 91 -10.98 -1.72 -2.89
CA ILE A 91 -11.54 -2.79 -2.09
C ILE A 91 -12.00 -3.93 -2.99
N PHE A 92 -11.56 -5.14 -2.64
CA PHE A 92 -11.95 -6.38 -3.29
C PHE A 92 -12.51 -7.35 -2.27
N TYR A 93 -13.45 -8.18 -2.67
CA TYR A 93 -14.04 -9.19 -1.80
C TYR A 93 -14.34 -10.47 -2.59
N LYS A 94 -14.29 -11.59 -1.89
CA LYS A 94 -14.62 -12.92 -2.42
C LYS A 94 -15.43 -13.68 -1.39
N THR A 95 -16.46 -14.38 -1.84
CA THR A 95 -17.15 -15.37 -1.03
C THR A 95 -16.84 -16.76 -1.56
N LEU A 96 -16.37 -17.63 -0.70
CA LEU A 96 -16.02 -19.02 -1.03
C LEU A 96 -17.26 -19.90 -1.01
N ALA A 97 -17.16 -21.11 -1.60
CA ALA A 97 -18.28 -22.06 -1.67
C ALA A 97 -18.79 -22.53 -0.29
N ASN A 98 -17.93 -22.55 0.71
CA ASN A 98 -18.28 -22.88 2.11
C ASN A 98 -18.93 -21.70 2.86
N GLY A 99 -19.13 -20.54 2.21
CA GLY A 99 -19.68 -19.34 2.82
C GLY A 99 -18.64 -18.40 3.45
N ASP A 100 -17.37 -18.80 3.53
CA ASP A 100 -16.29 -17.94 4.00
C ASP A 100 -16.12 -16.71 3.10
N ARG A 101 -15.72 -15.60 3.70
CA ARG A 101 -15.52 -14.35 3.00
C ARG A 101 -14.14 -13.78 3.27
N ILE A 102 -13.50 -13.27 2.22
CA ILE A 102 -12.26 -12.51 2.29
C ILE A 102 -12.52 -11.11 1.75
N THR A 103 -12.02 -10.09 2.43
CA THR A 103 -12.08 -8.69 1.97
C THR A 103 -10.68 -8.09 2.03
N LEU A 104 -10.29 -7.42 0.96
CA LEU A 104 -8.97 -6.81 0.76
C LEU A 104 -9.13 -5.31 0.60
N LEU A 105 -8.14 -4.55 1.07
CA LEU A 105 -7.95 -3.13 0.78
C LEU A 105 -6.51 -2.96 0.29
N ASP A 106 -6.38 -2.58 -0.96
CA ASP A 106 -5.10 -2.39 -1.64
C ASP A 106 -4.68 -0.90 -1.66
N TYR A 107 -3.42 -0.62 -1.36
CA TYR A 107 -2.81 0.69 -1.53
C TYR A 107 -1.36 0.56 -1.97
N VAL A 108 -1.15 0.39 -3.26
CA VAL A 108 0.15 0.23 -3.92
C VAL A 108 0.94 -0.97 -3.37
N ASP A 109 1.88 -0.74 -2.46
CA ASP A 109 2.73 -1.78 -1.86
C ASP A 109 2.06 -2.42 -0.63
N ASP A 110 1.17 -1.68 0.03
CA ASP A 110 0.49 -2.07 1.27
C ASP A 110 -0.90 -2.68 1.00
N MET A 111 -1.16 -3.87 1.51
CA MET A 111 -2.48 -4.49 1.49
C MET A 111 -2.95 -4.83 2.90
N LEU A 112 -4.17 -4.40 3.23
CA LEU A 112 -4.89 -4.90 4.39
C LEU A 112 -5.88 -5.97 3.97
N TYR A 113 -6.05 -7.00 4.80
CA TYR A 113 -7.02 -8.05 4.53
C TYR A 113 -7.60 -8.63 5.81
N TYR A 114 -8.81 -9.13 5.71
CA TYR A 114 -9.46 -9.93 6.74
C TYR A 114 -10.35 -11.00 6.10
N GLY A 115 -10.67 -12.03 6.88
CA GLY A 115 -11.57 -13.11 6.44
C GLY A 115 -12.28 -13.76 7.60
N SER A 116 -13.27 -14.59 7.28
CA SER A 116 -14.11 -15.24 8.27
C SER A 116 -13.46 -16.45 8.96
N SER A 117 -12.45 -17.07 8.32
CA SER A 117 -11.69 -18.17 8.93
C SER A 117 -10.18 -18.04 8.64
N GLU A 118 -9.35 -18.61 9.52
CA GLU A 118 -7.90 -18.60 9.34
C GLU A 118 -7.48 -19.50 8.18
N GLU A 119 -8.20 -20.58 7.94
CA GLU A 119 -7.96 -21.49 6.82
C GLU A 119 -8.08 -20.77 5.48
N CYS A 120 -9.15 -19.99 5.29
CA CYS A 120 -9.36 -19.24 4.06
C CYS A 120 -8.29 -18.16 3.86
N LEU A 121 -7.83 -17.51 4.94
CA LEU A 121 -6.76 -16.53 4.88
C LEU A 121 -5.40 -17.17 4.57
N LYS A 122 -5.12 -18.34 5.13
CA LYS A 122 -3.90 -19.09 4.83
C LYS A 122 -3.83 -19.51 3.37
N GLU A 123 -4.90 -20.05 2.81
CA GLU A 123 -4.98 -20.40 1.40
C GLU A 123 -4.79 -19.17 0.50
N PHE A 124 -5.44 -18.07 0.83
CA PHE A 124 -5.30 -16.81 0.12
C PHE A 124 -3.84 -16.32 0.12
N ARG A 125 -3.17 -16.28 1.29
CA ARG A 125 -1.76 -15.86 1.39
C ARG A 125 -0.84 -16.74 0.56
N GLN A 126 -1.02 -18.07 0.60
CA GLN A 126 -0.22 -19.00 -0.18
C GLN A 126 -0.36 -18.78 -1.69
N LYS A 127 -1.59 -18.58 -2.18
CA LYS A 127 -1.86 -18.29 -3.58
C LYS A 127 -1.23 -16.96 -3.99
N LEU A 128 -1.40 -15.92 -3.19
CA LEU A 128 -0.83 -14.59 -3.46
C LEU A 128 0.70 -14.65 -3.51
N ALA A 129 1.34 -15.34 -2.54
CA ALA A 129 2.79 -15.52 -2.47
C ALA A 129 3.35 -16.39 -3.61
N SER A 130 2.55 -17.26 -4.24
CA SER A 130 2.97 -18.01 -5.41
C SER A 130 3.09 -17.13 -6.67
N ARG A 131 2.43 -15.97 -6.69
CA ARG A 131 2.39 -15.06 -7.84
C ARG A 131 3.22 -13.82 -7.65
N PHE A 132 3.28 -13.28 -6.43
CA PHE A 132 3.94 -12.04 -6.09
C PHE A 132 4.95 -12.23 -4.97
N ASP A 133 6.03 -11.47 -5.03
CA ASP A 133 6.98 -11.34 -3.92
C ASP A 133 6.38 -10.40 -2.87
N LEU A 134 6.15 -10.92 -1.67
CA LEU A 134 5.48 -10.22 -0.60
C LEU A 134 6.03 -10.60 0.77
N GLN A 135 5.80 -9.72 1.74
CA GLN A 135 6.15 -9.92 3.14
C GLN A 135 4.89 -9.84 4.00
N GLU A 136 4.63 -10.86 4.82
CA GLU A 136 3.57 -10.84 5.81
C GLU A 136 3.99 -9.97 6.99
N MET A 137 3.22 -8.91 7.28
CA MET A 137 3.49 -7.96 8.35
C MET A 137 2.77 -8.33 9.66
N GLY A 138 1.95 -9.38 9.63
CA GLY A 138 1.15 -9.79 10.77
C GLY A 138 -0.13 -8.97 10.95
N GLN A 139 -0.64 -8.87 12.19
CA GLN A 139 -1.79 -8.04 12.49
C GLN A 139 -1.45 -6.55 12.28
N VAL A 140 -2.37 -5.78 11.71
CA VAL A 140 -2.13 -4.37 11.40
C VAL A 140 -1.91 -3.55 12.66
N HIS A 141 -0.84 -2.75 12.67
CA HIS A 141 -0.53 -1.77 13.71
C HIS A 141 -0.28 -0.36 13.15
N TRP A 142 0.19 -0.28 11.91
CA TRP A 142 0.43 0.96 11.18
C TRP A 142 -0.01 0.80 9.74
N TYR A 143 -0.78 1.78 9.26
CA TYR A 143 -1.20 1.84 7.88
C TYR A 143 -1.31 3.30 7.43
N LEU A 144 -0.62 3.66 6.35
CA LEU A 144 -0.63 5.03 5.79
C LEU A 144 -0.42 6.14 6.85
N SER A 145 0.65 6.00 7.67
CA SER A 145 1.00 6.94 8.75
C SER A 145 -0.03 7.01 9.89
N THR A 146 -0.98 6.10 9.94
CA THR A 146 -1.99 6.00 10.98
C THR A 146 -1.71 4.79 11.85
N ARG A 147 -1.69 4.97 13.16
CA ARG A 147 -1.67 3.85 14.10
C ARG A 147 -3.05 3.25 14.16
N ILE A 148 -3.13 1.93 13.99
CA ILE A 148 -4.36 1.16 14.12
C ILE A 148 -4.20 0.23 15.31
N HIS A 149 -5.14 0.30 16.24
CA HIS A 149 -5.22 -0.60 17.37
C HIS A 149 -6.56 -1.32 17.35
N GLN A 150 -6.52 -2.62 17.33
CA GLN A 150 -7.69 -3.48 17.45
C GLN A 150 -7.60 -4.24 18.78
N ASP A 151 -8.55 -3.96 19.70
CA ASP A 151 -8.58 -4.59 21.00
C ASP A 151 -9.09 -6.05 20.97
N LYS A 152 -9.16 -6.70 22.14
CA LYS A 152 -9.64 -8.08 22.27
C LYS A 152 -11.11 -8.26 21.88
N ASP A 153 -11.90 -7.21 21.94
CA ASP A 153 -13.31 -7.18 21.59
C ASP A 153 -13.54 -6.74 20.13
N TYR A 154 -12.46 -6.63 19.35
CA TYR A 154 -12.41 -6.22 17.93
C TYR A 154 -12.76 -4.76 17.68
N ASN A 155 -12.83 -3.91 18.72
CA ASN A 155 -12.97 -2.49 18.51
C ASN A 155 -11.71 -1.92 17.87
N VAL A 156 -11.88 -1.03 16.90
CA VAL A 156 -10.78 -0.41 16.17
C VAL A 156 -10.63 1.04 16.57
N THR A 157 -9.43 1.42 16.98
CA THR A 157 -9.04 2.80 17.23
C THR A 157 -7.99 3.23 16.21
N MET A 158 -8.15 4.41 15.64
CA MET A 158 -7.21 5.03 14.71
C MET A 158 -6.59 6.26 15.36
N ASP A 159 -5.26 6.39 15.31
CA ASP A 159 -4.51 7.47 15.94
C ASP A 159 -3.40 8.00 15.02
N GLN A 160 -3.40 9.30 14.79
CA GLN A 160 -2.37 10.01 14.02
C GLN A 160 -1.51 10.96 14.89
N SER A 161 -1.55 10.84 16.20
CA SER A 161 -0.82 11.73 17.14
C SER A 161 0.67 11.82 16.83
N ARG A 162 1.30 10.69 16.43
CA ARG A 162 2.72 10.69 16.05
C ARG A 162 2.98 11.53 14.80
N TYR A 163 2.12 11.41 13.80
CA TYR A 163 2.21 12.20 12.57
C TYR A 163 2.00 13.69 12.85
N CYS A 164 0.97 14.04 13.61
CA CYS A 164 0.72 15.43 14.03
C CYS A 164 1.91 16.03 14.78
N ARG A 165 2.48 15.30 15.75
CA ARG A 165 3.68 15.74 16.47
C ARG A 165 4.88 15.94 15.54
N SER A 166 5.06 15.09 14.53
CA SER A 166 6.16 15.23 13.57
C SER A 166 6.02 16.47 12.70
N ILE A 167 4.79 16.81 12.29
CA ILE A 167 4.50 18.06 11.56
C ILE A 167 4.81 19.27 12.43
N VAL A 168 4.27 19.29 13.65
CA VAL A 168 4.51 20.40 14.60
C VAL A 168 6.00 20.60 14.86
N LYS A 169 6.74 19.51 15.12
CA LYS A 169 8.19 19.55 15.32
C LYS A 169 8.90 20.13 14.10
N ARG A 170 8.62 19.63 12.90
CA ARG A 170 9.22 20.12 11.65
C ARG A 170 8.95 21.61 11.45
N PHE A 171 7.72 22.05 11.69
CA PHE A 171 7.35 23.45 11.55
C PHE A 171 8.08 24.34 12.56
N LEU A 172 8.13 23.95 13.83
CA LEU A 172 8.83 24.72 14.87
C LEU A 172 10.34 24.77 14.62
N ASP A 173 10.95 23.66 14.20
CA ASP A 173 12.39 23.60 13.91
C ASP A 173 12.78 24.45 12.70
N THR A 174 11.89 24.52 11.67
CA THR A 174 12.16 25.28 10.41
C THR A 174 11.86 26.78 10.56
N ALA A 175 10.81 27.15 11.29
CA ALA A 175 10.35 28.53 11.34
C ALA A 175 10.93 29.35 12.51
N GLY A 176 11.70 28.74 13.42
CA GLY A 176 12.18 29.41 14.64
C GLY A 176 11.03 29.91 15.52
N CYS A 177 9.82 29.43 15.30
CA CYS A 177 8.63 29.90 15.99
C CYS A 177 8.68 29.48 17.46
N LYS A 178 8.53 30.46 18.36
CA LYS A 178 8.26 30.18 19.77
C LYS A 178 6.89 29.54 19.92
N LYS A 179 6.77 28.52 20.78
CA LYS A 179 5.46 27.95 21.13
C LYS A 179 4.54 29.08 21.59
N SER A 180 3.39 29.22 20.93
CA SER A 180 2.34 30.08 21.44
C SER A 180 1.80 29.48 22.74
N GLU A 181 1.79 30.27 23.80
CA GLU A 181 1.17 29.86 25.08
C GLU A 181 -0.37 29.93 25.01
N LYS A 182 -0.93 30.57 23.95
CA LYS A 182 -2.38 30.66 23.77
C LYS A 182 -2.92 29.39 23.12
N VAL A 183 -3.83 28.75 23.84
CA VAL A 183 -4.62 27.65 23.30
C VAL A 183 -5.83 28.25 22.56
N HIS A 184 -5.86 28.06 21.23
CA HIS A 184 -7.02 28.42 20.44
C HIS A 184 -7.95 27.20 20.33
N TYR A 185 -9.22 27.37 20.64
CA TYR A 185 -10.25 26.33 20.54
C TYR A 185 -10.76 26.14 19.10
N THR A 186 -10.40 27.06 18.20
CA THR A 186 -10.70 26.98 16.77
C THR A 186 -9.39 26.89 15.97
N PRO A 187 -9.37 26.22 14.80
CA PRO A 187 -8.19 26.09 13.95
C PRO A 187 -7.60 27.43 13.50
N LEU A 188 -8.42 28.47 13.42
CA LEU A 188 -8.03 29.82 13.09
C LEU A 188 -8.48 30.78 14.22
N PRO A 189 -7.68 31.81 14.55
CA PRO A 189 -8.13 32.89 15.45
C PRO A 189 -9.40 33.55 14.88
N THR A 190 -10.32 33.93 15.76
CA THR A 190 -11.56 34.59 15.34
C THR A 190 -11.37 36.02 14.82
N ASP A 191 -10.16 36.57 14.97
CA ASP A 191 -9.70 37.90 14.60
C ASP A 191 -8.71 37.89 13.42
N PHE A 192 -8.81 36.87 12.56
CA PHE A 192 -8.04 36.81 11.32
C PHE A 192 -8.71 37.68 10.27
N GLU A 193 -8.22 38.94 10.11
CA GLU A 193 -8.49 39.85 8.98
C GLU A 193 -7.47 39.64 7.86
#